data_78f4a62db5564392b96c705be8c8616c
#
_entry.id   78f4a62db5564392b96c705be8c8616c
#
_cell.length_a   1.000
_cell.length_b   1.000
_cell.length_c   1.000
_cell.angle_alpha   90.00
_cell.angle_beta   90.00
_cell.angle_gamma   90.00
#
_symmetry.space_group_name_H-M   'P 1'
#
loop_
_entity.id
_entity.type
_entity.pdbx_description
1 polymer ?
#
loop_
_entity_poly.entity_id
_entity_poly.type
_entity_poly.pdbx_seq_one_letter_code
_entity_poly.pdbx_strand_id
1 'polypeptide(L)'
;MTKKKNNWYSNHKKPVLICGIVVLVLLIVYLAGMLYDNDKFLNGTMVNGSDVGGMTLQKANDQLSKKVNGQSLKLIFNDGQSEVLQSAQLGVSYNKDNSLNQLMKNQNKWAWFIGFFKNEKNTLTDLIQISDENLTNGIASMEHAKEENQIAPTDAYIQYKDGSFSIIEETLGSKFNTEELVKNIKVALSEGKQQLDVTKANGYVKPQVYKDDQDLNNQLKAANEYCLSTITYTTPKGKEIALDGSTLITWLSKQDDGSYTKDESVFKEKLTAFVKELASQYNSIGATRTFTDKVTQSVEELMDLEFLLIVK
;
A
#
# COMPACT_ATOMS: atom_id res chain seq x y z
N MET A 1 81.81 -53.78 6.11
CA MET A 1 80.76 -52.92 5.45
C MET A 1 80.59 -51.67 6.28
N THR A 2 81.22 -50.56 5.90
CA THR A 2 81.13 -49.27 6.58
C THR A 2 79.92 -48.49 6.01
N LYS A 3 78.86 -48.30 6.83
CA LYS A 3 77.69 -47.48 6.52
C LYS A 3 78.19 -46.05 6.37
N LYS A 4 78.18 -45.51 5.12
CA LYS A 4 78.35 -44.09 4.83
C LYS A 4 77.18 -43.33 5.50
N LYS A 5 77.39 -42.62 6.60
CA LYS A 5 76.45 -41.69 7.20
C LYS A 5 76.24 -40.59 6.18
N ASN A 6 75.07 -40.53 5.65
CA ASN A 6 74.63 -39.49 4.69
C ASN A 6 74.64 -38.10 5.37
N ASN A 7 75.70 -37.32 5.18
CA ASN A 7 75.91 -36.01 5.76
C ASN A 7 75.11 -34.93 4.92
N TRP A 8 73.81 -35.19 4.66
CA TRP A 8 72.94 -34.27 3.98
C TRP A 8 72.90 -32.90 4.69
N TYR A 9 72.90 -32.88 6.04
CA TYR A 9 72.88 -31.68 6.87
C TYR A 9 74.14 -30.80 6.71
N SER A 10 75.35 -31.37 6.50
CA SER A 10 76.58 -30.57 6.37
C SER A 10 76.67 -29.81 5.05
N ASN A 11 76.13 -30.35 3.96
CA ASN A 11 76.15 -29.73 2.65
C ASN A 11 75.01 -28.65 2.41
N HIS A 12 74.00 -28.65 3.31
CA HIS A 12 72.85 -27.75 3.17
C HIS A 12 72.67 -26.80 4.36
N LYS A 13 73.71 -26.63 5.22
CA LYS A 13 73.64 -25.79 6.42
C LYS A 13 73.23 -24.31 6.10
N LYS A 14 73.78 -23.70 5.03
CA LYS A 14 73.48 -22.32 4.64
C LYS A 14 72.02 -22.17 4.15
N PRO A 15 71.49 -22.97 3.21
CA PRO A 15 70.09 -22.84 2.75
C PRO A 15 69.12 -23.17 3.89
N VAL A 16 69.38 -24.16 4.75
CA VAL A 16 68.52 -24.48 5.91
C VAL A 16 68.47 -23.30 6.91
N LEU A 17 69.60 -22.67 7.17
CA LEU A 17 69.64 -21.49 8.04
C LEU A 17 68.85 -20.30 7.43
N ILE A 18 69.01 -20.04 6.12
CA ILE A 18 68.27 -18.99 5.43
C ILE A 18 66.76 -19.27 5.47
N CYS A 19 66.30 -20.50 5.17
CA CYS A 19 64.90 -20.90 5.29
C CYS A 19 64.38 -20.72 6.72
N GLY A 20 65.17 -21.08 7.75
CA GLY A 20 64.80 -20.87 9.16
C GLY A 20 64.63 -19.39 9.52
N ILE A 21 65.51 -18.51 9.04
CA ILE A 21 65.39 -17.07 9.27
C ILE A 21 64.15 -16.54 8.56
N VAL A 22 63.87 -16.94 7.33
CA VAL A 22 62.69 -16.50 6.59
C VAL A 22 61.38 -16.92 7.31
N VAL A 23 61.32 -18.16 7.77
CA VAL A 23 60.18 -18.66 8.56
C VAL A 23 60.00 -17.87 9.86
N LEU A 24 61.11 -17.57 10.56
CA LEU A 24 61.04 -16.77 11.78
C LEU A 24 60.55 -15.36 11.52
N VAL A 25 61.03 -14.72 10.46
CA VAL A 25 60.58 -13.36 10.04
C VAL A 25 59.08 -13.41 9.70
N LEU A 26 58.61 -14.40 8.91
CA LEU A 26 57.21 -14.57 8.58
C LEU A 26 56.35 -14.78 9.87
N LEU A 27 56.85 -15.55 10.84
CA LEU A 27 56.17 -15.74 12.11
C LEU A 27 56.06 -14.42 12.90
N ILE A 28 57.13 -13.64 12.95
CA ILE A 28 57.11 -12.32 13.62
C ILE A 28 56.13 -11.39 12.97
N VAL A 29 56.13 -11.27 11.63
CA VAL A 29 55.15 -10.47 10.86
C VAL A 29 53.73 -10.94 11.13
N TYR A 30 53.48 -12.26 11.14
CA TYR A 30 52.19 -12.84 11.42
C TYR A 30 51.67 -12.48 12.82
N LEU A 31 52.52 -12.62 13.85
CA LEU A 31 52.17 -12.27 15.23
C LEU A 31 51.98 -10.75 15.40
N ALA A 32 52.83 -9.94 14.75
CA ALA A 32 52.71 -8.50 14.79
C ALA A 32 51.38 -8.02 14.16
N GLY A 33 50.97 -8.63 13.04
CA GLY A 33 49.66 -8.33 12.41
C GLY A 33 48.48 -8.68 13.33
N MET A 34 48.55 -9.81 14.02
CA MET A 34 47.50 -10.20 14.98
C MET A 34 47.37 -9.21 16.16
N LEU A 35 48.48 -8.63 16.63
CA LEU A 35 48.49 -7.65 17.73
C LEU A 35 48.10 -6.26 17.27
N TYR A 36 48.43 -5.88 16.02
CA TYR A 36 48.13 -4.58 15.45
C TYR A 36 46.63 -4.33 15.29
N ASP A 37 45.85 -5.36 14.90
CA ASP A 37 44.41 -5.26 14.71
C ASP A 37 43.59 -5.56 15.96
N ASN A 38 44.21 -5.53 17.16
CA ASN A 38 43.55 -5.94 18.39
C ASN A 38 42.31 -5.10 18.75
N ASP A 39 42.32 -3.79 18.44
CA ASP A 39 41.25 -2.83 18.73
C ASP A 39 40.53 -2.35 17.48
N LYS A 40 40.66 -3.09 16.37
CA LYS A 40 40.07 -2.75 15.08
C LYS A 40 39.30 -3.92 14.49
N PHE A 41 38.42 -3.64 13.58
CA PHE A 41 37.84 -4.64 12.70
C PHE A 41 38.91 -5.19 11.76
N LEU A 42 38.87 -6.49 11.53
CA LEU A 42 39.76 -7.11 10.54
C LEU A 42 39.49 -6.54 9.14
N ASN A 43 40.55 -6.43 8.33
CA ASN A 43 40.42 -6.02 6.94
C ASN A 43 39.37 -6.88 6.21
N GLY A 44 38.62 -6.27 5.29
CA GLY A 44 37.54 -6.97 4.56
C GLY A 44 36.25 -7.18 5.35
N THR A 45 36.14 -6.66 6.59
CA THR A 45 34.89 -6.71 7.35
C THR A 45 33.89 -5.72 6.77
N MET A 46 32.76 -6.25 6.26
CA MET A 46 31.64 -5.45 5.76
C MET A 46 30.49 -5.53 6.76
N VAL A 47 29.86 -4.39 7.09
CA VAL A 47 28.66 -4.31 7.95
C VAL A 47 27.61 -3.52 7.21
N ASN A 48 26.44 -4.12 6.99
CA ASN A 48 25.31 -3.53 6.25
C ASN A 48 25.78 -2.88 4.93
N GLY A 49 26.66 -3.58 4.20
CA GLY A 49 27.21 -3.14 2.93
C GLY A 49 28.24 -1.98 3.03
N SER A 50 28.71 -1.66 4.23
CA SER A 50 29.79 -0.67 4.46
C SER A 50 31.06 -1.38 4.87
N ASP A 51 32.20 -1.01 4.29
CA ASP A 51 33.51 -1.47 4.71
C ASP A 51 33.90 -0.80 6.03
N VAL A 52 34.12 -1.58 7.06
CA VAL A 52 34.59 -1.14 8.38
C VAL A 52 35.98 -1.72 8.70
N GLY A 53 36.59 -2.45 7.75
CA GLY A 53 37.92 -3.06 7.91
C GLY A 53 38.99 -2.05 8.30
N GLY A 54 39.84 -2.41 9.26
CA GLY A 54 40.89 -1.56 9.82
C GLY A 54 40.38 -0.39 10.67
N MET A 55 39.07 -0.23 10.88
CA MET A 55 38.50 0.83 11.70
C MET A 55 38.40 0.42 13.17
N THR A 56 38.59 1.39 14.06
CA THR A 56 38.18 1.24 15.46
C THR A 56 36.66 1.20 15.59
N LEU A 57 36.14 0.65 16.69
CA LEU A 57 34.71 0.62 16.97
C LEU A 57 34.06 2.00 16.85
N GLN A 58 34.73 3.05 17.33
CA GLN A 58 34.22 4.42 17.25
C GLN A 58 34.11 4.89 15.80
N LYS A 59 35.16 4.73 14.99
CA LYS A 59 35.14 5.14 13.58
C LYS A 59 34.07 4.39 12.78
N ALA A 60 33.91 3.08 13.03
CA ALA A 60 32.87 2.27 12.40
C ALA A 60 31.47 2.76 12.78
N ASN A 61 31.22 3.02 14.08
CA ASN A 61 29.95 3.63 14.52
C ASN A 61 29.67 4.97 13.84
N ASP A 62 30.67 5.86 13.78
CA ASP A 62 30.52 7.19 13.17
C ASP A 62 30.21 7.09 11.67
N GLN A 63 30.88 6.18 10.97
CA GLN A 63 30.63 5.94 9.54
C GLN A 63 29.24 5.37 9.29
N LEU A 64 28.85 4.33 10.05
CA LEU A 64 27.52 3.70 9.91
C LEU A 64 26.42 4.66 10.30
N SER A 65 26.60 5.46 11.36
CA SER A 65 25.65 6.50 11.76
C SER A 65 25.45 7.54 10.67
N LYS A 66 26.53 8.05 10.07
CA LYS A 66 26.44 8.99 8.95
C LYS A 66 25.68 8.40 7.76
N LYS A 67 25.93 7.12 7.44
CA LYS A 67 25.25 6.45 6.35
C LYS A 67 23.74 6.28 6.64
N VAL A 68 23.37 5.86 7.86
CA VAL A 68 21.97 5.68 8.27
C VAL A 68 21.24 7.02 8.30
N ASN A 69 21.84 8.04 8.94
CA ASN A 69 21.24 9.38 9.05
C ASN A 69 21.22 10.15 7.71
N GLY A 70 21.99 9.71 6.72
CA GLY A 70 21.98 10.26 5.35
C GLY A 70 21.06 9.50 4.39
N GLN A 71 20.30 8.51 4.86
CA GLN A 71 19.36 7.79 4.00
C GLN A 71 18.24 8.69 3.52
N SER A 72 17.79 8.45 2.31
CA SER A 72 16.60 9.05 1.72
C SER A 72 15.89 8.02 0.87
N LEU A 73 14.59 8.18 0.72
CA LEU A 73 13.77 7.33 -0.14
C LEU A 73 12.94 8.21 -1.06
N LYS A 74 13.06 7.97 -2.35
CA LYS A 74 12.24 8.61 -3.38
C LYS A 74 10.95 7.82 -3.55
N LEU A 75 9.81 8.44 -3.29
CA LEU A 75 8.48 7.88 -3.58
C LEU A 75 8.04 8.35 -4.96
N ILE A 76 7.56 7.42 -5.78
CA ILE A 76 7.05 7.69 -7.13
C ILE A 76 5.54 7.43 -7.08
N PHE A 77 4.75 8.47 -7.48
CA PHE A 77 3.29 8.45 -7.40
C PHE A 77 2.63 8.03 -8.71
N ASN A 78 1.32 7.79 -8.66
CA ASN A 78 0.53 7.36 -9.81
C ASN A 78 0.38 8.41 -10.92
N ASP A 79 0.62 9.68 -10.63
CA ASP A 79 0.66 10.80 -11.59
C ASP A 79 2.04 10.96 -12.26
N GLY A 80 3.02 10.10 -11.91
CA GLY A 80 4.40 10.15 -12.40
C GLY A 80 5.29 11.14 -11.67
N GLN A 81 4.76 11.92 -10.72
CA GLN A 81 5.56 12.80 -9.88
C GLN A 81 6.29 12.01 -8.79
N SER A 82 7.16 12.68 -8.06
CA SER A 82 7.90 12.05 -6.97
C SER A 82 8.30 13.03 -5.89
N GLU A 83 8.34 12.54 -4.66
CA GLU A 83 8.88 13.26 -3.51
C GLU A 83 9.96 12.43 -2.82
N VAL A 84 10.87 13.10 -2.11
CA VAL A 84 11.98 12.46 -1.39
C VAL A 84 11.81 12.69 0.09
N LEU A 85 11.63 11.59 0.83
CA LEU A 85 11.68 11.60 2.28
C LEU A 85 13.14 11.43 2.74
N GLN A 86 13.62 12.36 3.58
CA GLN A 86 14.91 12.28 4.23
C GLN A 86 14.83 11.39 5.48
N SER A 87 15.98 10.96 6.02
CA SER A 87 16.05 10.06 7.18
C SER A 87 15.19 10.51 8.38
N ALA A 88 15.14 11.81 8.64
CA ALA A 88 14.30 12.35 9.72
C ALA A 88 12.81 12.13 9.47
N GLN A 89 12.34 12.33 8.24
CA GLN A 89 10.95 12.08 7.82
C GLN A 89 10.64 10.57 7.72
N LEU A 90 11.64 9.76 7.35
CA LEU A 90 11.54 8.30 7.34
C LEU A 90 11.53 7.71 8.78
N GLY A 91 11.76 8.53 9.79
CA GLY A 91 11.90 8.07 11.17
C GLY A 91 13.11 7.18 11.41
N VAL A 92 14.08 7.20 10.48
CA VAL A 92 15.27 6.34 10.54
C VAL A 92 16.32 6.96 11.45
N SER A 93 16.79 6.19 12.40
CA SER A 93 17.88 6.60 13.29
C SER A 93 18.89 5.47 13.48
N TYR A 94 20.15 5.85 13.70
CA TYR A 94 21.20 4.92 14.04
C TYR A 94 21.12 4.55 15.52
N ASN A 95 20.99 3.26 15.81
CA ASN A 95 21.04 2.73 17.17
C ASN A 95 22.45 2.23 17.49
N LYS A 96 23.12 2.93 18.40
CA LYS A 96 24.44 2.53 18.90
C LYS A 96 24.27 1.46 19.98
N ASP A 97 23.98 0.24 19.56
CA ASP A 97 23.88 -0.92 20.44
C ASP A 97 25.24 -1.63 20.61
N ASN A 98 25.18 -2.79 21.30
CA ASN A 98 26.39 -3.58 21.56
C ASN A 98 26.73 -4.58 20.43
N SER A 99 25.89 -4.72 19.40
CA SER A 99 26.05 -5.75 18.34
C SER A 99 27.35 -5.56 17.54
N LEU A 100 27.68 -4.32 17.20
CA LEU A 100 28.90 -3.97 16.48
C LEU A 100 30.17 -4.29 17.34
N ASN A 101 30.12 -4.05 18.65
CA ASN A 101 31.19 -4.37 19.56
C ASN A 101 31.35 -5.91 19.73
N GLN A 102 30.22 -6.61 19.78
CA GLN A 102 30.25 -8.09 19.81
C GLN A 102 30.84 -8.67 18.53
N LEU A 103 30.45 -8.12 17.37
CA LEU A 103 31.02 -8.52 16.09
C LEU A 103 32.55 -8.35 16.11
N MET A 104 33.05 -7.20 16.54
CA MET A 104 34.48 -6.92 16.60
C MET A 104 35.23 -7.90 17.55
N LYS A 105 34.64 -8.19 18.72
CA LYS A 105 35.25 -9.12 19.70
C LYS A 105 35.25 -10.56 19.23
N ASN A 106 34.25 -10.96 18.45
CA ASN A 106 34.10 -12.34 18.00
C ASN A 106 34.88 -12.68 16.73
N GLN A 107 35.57 -11.67 16.14
CA GLN A 107 36.40 -11.90 14.96
C GLN A 107 37.58 -12.85 15.27
N ASN A 108 37.86 -13.77 14.33
CA ASN A 108 39.00 -14.67 14.44
C ASN A 108 40.30 -13.94 14.06
N LYS A 109 40.98 -13.38 15.06
CA LYS A 109 42.23 -12.61 14.88
C LYS A 109 43.37 -13.45 14.28
N TRP A 110 43.33 -14.76 14.40
CA TRP A 110 44.31 -15.64 13.76
C TRP A 110 44.21 -15.65 12.24
N ALA A 111 43.03 -15.25 11.70
CA ALA A 111 42.74 -15.21 10.29
C ALA A 111 42.89 -13.79 9.69
N TRP A 112 43.54 -12.84 10.39
CA TRP A 112 43.62 -11.42 10.01
C TRP A 112 44.04 -11.18 8.54
N PHE A 113 44.96 -12.02 8.02
CA PHE A 113 45.46 -11.89 6.64
C PHE A 113 44.45 -12.31 5.58
N ILE A 114 43.43 -13.11 5.94
CA ILE A 114 42.38 -13.55 4.99
C ILE A 114 41.55 -12.36 4.50
N GLY A 115 41.32 -11.36 5.36
CA GLY A 115 40.56 -10.19 5.05
C GLY A 115 41.14 -9.30 3.92
N PHE A 116 42.42 -9.46 3.57
CA PHE A 116 43.01 -8.84 2.40
C PHE A 116 42.57 -9.46 1.07
N PHE A 117 42.02 -10.67 1.10
CA PHE A 117 41.65 -11.44 -0.08
C PHE A 117 40.17 -11.74 -0.17
N LYS A 118 39.43 -11.59 0.93
CA LYS A 118 38.00 -11.93 0.99
C LYS A 118 37.26 -10.98 1.94
N ASN A 119 36.14 -10.45 1.44
CA ASN A 119 35.24 -9.65 2.27
C ASN A 119 34.31 -10.57 3.08
N GLU A 120 34.21 -10.32 4.37
CA GLU A 120 33.25 -10.95 5.27
C GLU A 120 32.03 -10.02 5.44
N LYS A 121 30.86 -10.47 4.94
CA LYS A 121 29.62 -9.68 4.96
C LYS A 121 28.83 -10.01 6.23
N ASN A 122 28.56 -8.99 7.01
CA ASN A 122 27.76 -9.07 8.23
C ASN A 122 26.53 -8.16 8.09
N THR A 123 25.35 -8.67 8.47
CA THR A 123 24.12 -7.91 8.55
C THR A 123 23.72 -7.77 10.00
N LEU A 124 23.70 -6.54 10.50
CA LEU A 124 23.28 -6.17 11.85
C LEU A 124 21.99 -5.36 11.76
N THR A 125 20.87 -5.98 12.08
CA THR A 125 19.52 -5.37 11.99
C THR A 125 19.28 -4.34 13.09
N ASP A 126 19.87 -4.56 14.27
CA ASP A 126 19.64 -3.75 15.46
C ASP A 126 20.31 -2.36 15.42
N LEU A 127 21.18 -2.12 14.41
CA LEU A 127 21.82 -0.82 14.21
C LEU A 127 20.90 0.23 13.58
N ILE A 128 19.73 -0.17 13.09
CA ILE A 128 18.76 0.72 12.45
C ILE A 128 17.47 0.63 13.23
N GLN A 129 16.97 1.77 13.70
CA GLN A 129 15.64 1.91 14.27
C GLN A 129 14.78 2.77 13.37
N ILE A 130 13.51 2.40 13.21
CA ILE A 130 12.52 3.14 12.45
C ILE A 130 11.36 3.44 13.39
N SER A 131 11.09 4.73 13.59
CA SER A 131 9.93 5.20 14.34
C SER A 131 8.72 5.28 13.44
N ASP A 132 7.70 4.50 13.72
CA ASP A 132 6.44 4.49 12.97
C ASP A 132 5.73 5.84 13.07
N GLU A 133 5.78 6.48 14.22
CA GLU A 133 5.21 7.80 14.42
C GLU A 133 5.89 8.85 13.53
N ASN A 134 7.22 8.91 13.53
CA ASN A 134 7.97 9.85 12.71
C ASN A 134 7.77 9.58 11.21
N LEU A 135 7.74 8.30 10.81
CA LEU A 135 7.48 7.92 9.43
C LEU A 135 6.06 8.31 9.00
N THR A 136 5.05 8.07 9.84
CA THR A 136 3.68 8.50 9.57
C THR A 136 3.57 10.02 9.44
N ASN A 137 4.22 10.77 10.34
CA ASN A 137 4.28 12.22 10.26
C ASN A 137 5.04 12.70 9.02
N GLY A 138 6.13 12.00 8.65
CA GLY A 138 6.88 12.26 7.42
C GLY A 138 6.02 12.08 6.18
N ILE A 139 5.25 11.00 6.11
CA ILE A 139 4.27 10.76 5.02
C ILE A 139 3.22 11.89 5.01
N ALA A 140 2.65 12.24 6.16
CA ALA A 140 1.64 13.30 6.26
C ALA A 140 2.18 14.69 5.85
N SER A 141 3.50 14.91 5.93
CA SER A 141 4.14 16.18 5.52
C SER A 141 4.34 16.34 4.01
N MET A 142 4.11 15.28 3.22
CA MET A 142 4.25 15.33 1.76
C MET A 142 3.16 16.19 1.11
N GLU A 143 3.50 16.79 -0.04
CA GLU A 143 2.53 17.53 -0.84
C GLU A 143 1.38 16.63 -1.30
N HIS A 144 1.70 15.39 -1.73
CA HIS A 144 0.70 14.40 -2.14
C HIS A 144 -0.17 13.89 -0.99
N ALA A 145 0.21 14.12 0.28
CA ALA A 145 -0.60 13.74 1.43
C ALA A 145 -1.60 14.81 1.87
N LYS A 146 -1.55 16.00 1.31
CA LYS A 146 -2.51 17.07 1.61
C LYS A 146 -3.92 16.66 1.18
N GLU A 147 -4.93 17.09 1.94
CA GLU A 147 -6.32 16.69 1.76
C GLU A 147 -6.83 16.97 0.34
N GLU A 148 -6.45 18.12 -0.25
CA GLU A 148 -6.81 18.50 -1.62
C GLU A 148 -6.24 17.55 -2.70
N ASN A 149 -5.18 16.81 -2.40
CA ASN A 149 -4.51 15.87 -3.30
C ASN A 149 -4.91 14.41 -3.02
N GLN A 150 -5.70 14.16 -1.97
CA GLN A 150 -6.15 12.83 -1.54
C GLN A 150 -7.51 12.48 -2.11
N ILE A 151 -7.55 12.09 -3.40
CA ILE A 151 -8.78 11.67 -4.08
C ILE A 151 -9.12 10.24 -3.66
N ALA A 152 -10.29 10.06 -3.05
CA ALA A 152 -10.79 8.73 -2.73
C ALA A 152 -11.10 7.93 -4.01
N PRO A 153 -10.88 6.61 -4.02
CA PRO A 153 -11.36 5.76 -5.11
C PRO A 153 -12.89 5.71 -5.11
N THR A 154 -13.47 5.42 -6.25
CA THR A 154 -14.90 5.11 -6.38
C THR A 154 -15.06 3.67 -6.88
N ASP A 155 -16.05 2.97 -6.35
CA ASP A 155 -16.39 1.63 -6.79
C ASP A 155 -17.07 1.65 -8.15
N ALA A 156 -16.92 0.58 -8.93
CA ALA A 156 -17.74 0.35 -10.10
C ALA A 156 -19.21 0.16 -9.70
N TYR A 157 -20.12 0.67 -10.49
CA TYR A 157 -21.56 0.58 -10.23
C TYR A 157 -22.36 0.50 -11.52
N ILE A 158 -23.62 0.04 -11.41
CA ILE A 158 -24.53 -0.04 -12.53
C ILE A 158 -25.29 1.28 -12.63
N GLN A 159 -25.32 1.85 -13.84
CA GLN A 159 -26.09 3.05 -14.16
C GLN A 159 -27.15 2.74 -15.21
N TYR A 160 -28.39 3.21 -14.97
CA TYR A 160 -29.44 3.27 -15.96
C TYR A 160 -29.35 4.60 -16.70
N LYS A 161 -29.18 4.55 -18.02
CA LYS A 161 -29.14 5.75 -18.86
C LYS A 161 -29.67 5.40 -20.26
N ASP A 162 -30.46 6.30 -20.82
CA ASP A 162 -30.97 6.21 -22.20
C ASP A 162 -31.69 4.85 -22.49
N GLY A 163 -32.41 4.32 -21.50
CA GLY A 163 -33.17 3.09 -21.64
C GLY A 163 -32.36 1.79 -21.52
N SER A 164 -31.11 1.85 -21.06
CA SER A 164 -30.24 0.71 -20.89
C SER A 164 -29.42 0.79 -19.62
N PHE A 165 -28.90 -0.36 -19.17
CA PHE A 165 -27.98 -0.45 -18.07
C PHE A 165 -26.55 -0.67 -18.57
N SER A 166 -25.62 -0.01 -17.95
CA SER A 166 -24.18 -0.18 -18.20
C SER A 166 -23.41 -0.09 -16.89
N ILE A 167 -22.23 -0.72 -16.84
CA ILE A 167 -21.30 -0.52 -15.73
C ILE A 167 -20.55 0.78 -15.95
N ILE A 168 -20.56 1.63 -14.94
CA ILE A 168 -19.60 2.72 -14.79
C ILE A 168 -18.41 2.13 -14.07
N GLU A 169 -17.24 2.25 -14.70
CA GLU A 169 -16.00 1.69 -14.17
C GLU A 169 -15.58 2.39 -12.87
N GLU A 170 -14.89 1.65 -12.02
CA GLU A 170 -14.25 2.18 -10.84
C GLU A 170 -13.20 3.24 -11.20
N THR A 171 -12.94 4.15 -10.28
CA THR A 171 -11.80 5.08 -10.40
C THR A 171 -10.78 4.78 -9.32
N LEU A 172 -9.52 4.68 -9.74
CA LEU A 172 -8.39 4.58 -8.82
C LEU A 172 -8.09 5.97 -8.29
N GLY A 173 -8.22 6.16 -7.00
CA GLY A 173 -7.90 7.44 -6.37
C GLY A 173 -6.39 7.65 -6.16
N SER A 174 -6.06 8.75 -5.48
CA SER A 174 -4.71 9.06 -4.99
C SER A 174 -4.63 9.04 -3.47
N LYS A 175 -5.70 8.65 -2.77
CA LYS A 175 -5.74 8.58 -1.31
C LYS A 175 -4.80 7.49 -0.79
N PHE A 176 -3.86 7.87 0.07
CA PHE A 176 -2.91 6.92 0.63
C PHE A 176 -3.59 5.91 1.58
N ASN A 177 -3.19 4.65 1.45
CA ASN A 177 -3.29 3.67 2.50
C ASN A 177 -2.04 3.79 3.37
N THR A 178 -2.09 4.66 4.38
CA THR A 178 -0.92 5.01 5.19
C THR A 178 -0.31 3.79 5.89
N GLU A 179 -1.13 2.86 6.36
CA GLU A 179 -0.65 1.64 7.03
C GLU A 179 0.20 0.77 6.09
N GLU A 180 -0.33 0.46 4.90
CA GLU A 180 0.41 -0.31 3.89
C GLU A 180 1.63 0.46 3.37
N LEU A 181 1.54 1.78 3.23
CA LEU A 181 2.66 2.61 2.78
C LEU A 181 3.79 2.62 3.82
N VAL A 182 3.50 2.78 5.11
CA VAL A 182 4.47 2.67 6.21
C VAL A 182 5.17 1.31 6.17
N LYS A 183 4.40 0.22 6.08
CA LYS A 183 4.93 -1.13 6.02
C LYS A 183 5.87 -1.32 4.83
N ASN A 184 5.48 -0.87 3.64
CA ASN A 184 6.27 -1.06 2.42
C ASN A 184 7.50 -0.15 2.37
N ILE A 185 7.45 1.05 2.95
CA ILE A 185 8.63 1.90 3.14
C ILE A 185 9.65 1.20 4.05
N LYS A 186 9.22 0.59 5.16
CA LYS A 186 10.11 -0.18 6.04
C LYS A 186 10.80 -1.32 5.32
N VAL A 187 10.04 -2.08 4.51
CA VAL A 187 10.60 -3.15 3.68
C VAL A 187 11.62 -2.60 2.69
N ALA A 188 11.29 -1.51 1.97
CA ALA A 188 12.19 -0.88 1.01
C ALA A 188 13.50 -0.42 1.68
N LEU A 189 13.41 0.20 2.86
CA LEU A 189 14.58 0.63 3.64
C LEU A 189 15.44 -0.55 4.09
N SER A 190 14.82 -1.64 4.55
CA SER A 190 15.54 -2.86 4.96
C SER A 190 16.27 -3.54 3.81
N GLU A 191 15.74 -3.44 2.60
CA GLU A 191 16.34 -3.94 1.36
C GLU A 191 17.37 -2.97 0.76
N GLY A 192 17.55 -1.79 1.35
CA GLY A 192 18.47 -0.75 0.86
C GLY A 192 18.00 -0.09 -0.44
N LYS A 193 16.72 -0.12 -0.75
CA LYS A 193 16.13 0.55 -1.91
C LYS A 193 16.21 2.07 -1.73
N GLN A 194 16.47 2.76 -2.82
CA GLN A 194 16.51 4.24 -2.86
C GLN A 194 15.24 4.84 -3.43
N GLN A 195 14.34 4.02 -3.98
CA GLN A 195 13.07 4.44 -4.53
C GLN A 195 11.99 3.39 -4.30
N LEU A 196 10.74 3.85 -4.17
CA LEU A 196 9.54 3.04 -4.01
C LEU A 196 8.44 3.60 -4.91
N ASP A 197 7.91 2.77 -5.78
CA ASP A 197 6.71 3.07 -6.56
C ASP A 197 5.49 2.78 -5.67
N VAL A 198 4.77 3.84 -5.31
CA VAL A 198 3.64 3.78 -4.36
C VAL A 198 2.51 2.89 -4.90
N THR A 199 2.28 2.91 -6.23
CA THR A 199 1.26 2.07 -6.87
C THR A 199 1.61 0.59 -6.75
N LYS A 200 2.84 0.21 -7.11
CA LYS A 200 3.31 -1.17 -7.02
C LYS A 200 3.41 -1.67 -5.58
N ALA A 201 3.58 -0.75 -4.65
CA ALA A 201 3.62 -1.03 -3.22
C ALA A 201 2.22 -1.08 -2.58
N ASN A 202 1.13 -1.04 -3.34
CA ASN A 202 -0.24 -0.95 -2.82
C ASN A 202 -0.44 0.20 -1.81
N GLY A 203 0.27 1.30 -2.00
CA GLY A 203 0.25 2.45 -1.10
C GLY A 203 -0.98 3.33 -1.20
N TYR A 204 -1.95 2.99 -2.06
CA TYR A 204 -3.22 3.70 -2.21
C TYR A 204 -4.40 2.86 -1.70
N VAL A 205 -5.43 3.55 -1.23
CA VAL A 205 -6.74 2.92 -0.98
C VAL A 205 -7.29 2.42 -2.31
N LYS A 206 -7.83 1.21 -2.31
CA LYS A 206 -8.37 0.58 -3.52
C LYS A 206 -9.90 0.64 -3.50
N PRO A 207 -10.53 0.67 -4.69
CA PRO A 207 -11.96 0.37 -4.81
C PRO A 207 -12.27 -1.00 -4.23
N GLN A 208 -13.48 -1.18 -3.70
CA GLN A 208 -13.97 -2.46 -3.22
C GLN A 208 -14.61 -3.27 -4.32
N VAL A 209 -15.25 -2.61 -5.28
CA VAL A 209 -15.92 -3.22 -6.43
C VAL A 209 -15.26 -2.74 -7.73
N TYR A 210 -14.85 -3.68 -8.56
CA TYR A 210 -14.27 -3.45 -9.87
C TYR A 210 -15.26 -3.81 -10.97
N LYS A 211 -15.06 -3.29 -12.19
CA LYS A 211 -15.92 -3.57 -13.34
C LYS A 211 -16.06 -5.05 -13.71
N ASP A 212 -15.06 -5.84 -13.38
CA ASP A 212 -15.02 -7.29 -13.61
C ASP A 212 -15.57 -8.10 -12.42
N ASP A 213 -16.10 -7.43 -11.39
CA ASP A 213 -16.75 -8.09 -10.27
C ASP A 213 -17.92 -8.96 -10.75
N GLN A 214 -17.93 -10.21 -10.31
CA GLN A 214 -18.91 -11.18 -10.79
C GLN A 214 -20.34 -10.84 -10.33
N ASP A 215 -20.50 -10.35 -9.11
CA ASP A 215 -21.81 -9.98 -8.57
C ASP A 215 -22.40 -8.79 -9.34
N LEU A 216 -21.58 -7.77 -9.59
CA LEU A 216 -21.95 -6.60 -10.39
C LEU A 216 -22.39 -7.01 -11.81
N ASN A 217 -21.64 -7.91 -12.47
CA ASN A 217 -21.95 -8.41 -13.81
C ASN A 217 -23.22 -9.27 -13.83
N ASN A 218 -23.45 -10.08 -12.81
CA ASN A 218 -24.69 -10.84 -12.66
C ASN A 218 -25.89 -9.89 -12.49
N GLN A 219 -25.74 -8.85 -11.69
CA GLN A 219 -26.77 -7.82 -11.51
C GLN A 219 -27.04 -7.06 -12.80
N LEU A 220 -26.00 -6.67 -13.55
CA LEU A 220 -26.13 -6.01 -14.85
C LEU A 220 -26.96 -6.85 -15.84
N LYS A 221 -26.63 -8.15 -15.91
CA LYS A 221 -27.37 -9.09 -16.78
C LYS A 221 -28.86 -9.12 -16.43
N ALA A 222 -29.20 -9.29 -15.17
CA ALA A 222 -30.58 -9.31 -14.71
C ALA A 222 -31.28 -7.97 -14.89
N ALA A 223 -30.57 -6.86 -14.69
CA ALA A 223 -31.12 -5.52 -14.92
C ALA A 223 -31.52 -5.32 -16.37
N ASN A 224 -30.67 -5.72 -17.32
CA ASN A 224 -30.99 -5.65 -18.76
C ASN A 224 -32.05 -6.67 -19.20
N GLU A 225 -32.28 -7.73 -18.44
CA GLU A 225 -33.33 -8.72 -18.73
C GLU A 225 -34.70 -8.27 -18.19
N TYR A 226 -34.75 -7.74 -16.97
CA TYR A 226 -36.01 -7.54 -16.24
C TYR A 226 -36.42 -6.09 -16.01
N CYS A 227 -35.49 -5.13 -16.13
CA CYS A 227 -35.72 -3.78 -15.64
C CYS A 227 -35.73 -2.68 -16.73
N LEU A 228 -35.91 -3.05 -18.01
CA LEU A 228 -35.92 -2.06 -19.11
C LEU A 228 -37.29 -1.37 -19.32
N SER A 229 -38.34 -1.80 -18.63
CA SER A 229 -39.65 -1.20 -18.74
C SER A 229 -39.70 0.17 -18.07
N THR A 230 -40.39 1.12 -18.70
CA THR A 230 -40.66 2.46 -18.14
C THR A 230 -42.15 2.74 -18.15
N ILE A 231 -42.69 3.17 -17.01
CA ILE A 231 -44.04 3.65 -16.86
C ILE A 231 -43.99 5.11 -16.42
N THR A 232 -44.52 6.03 -17.21
CA THR A 232 -44.58 7.47 -16.87
C THR A 232 -46.00 7.82 -16.46
N TYR A 233 -46.15 8.41 -15.30
CA TYR A 233 -47.39 8.97 -14.79
C TYR A 233 -47.29 10.50 -14.84
N THR A 234 -48.23 11.13 -15.56
CA THR A 234 -48.32 12.59 -15.59
C THR A 234 -49.34 13.07 -14.56
N THR A 235 -48.91 13.82 -13.59
CA THR A 235 -49.79 14.36 -12.53
C THR A 235 -50.76 15.40 -13.11
N PRO A 236 -51.87 15.68 -12.42
CA PRO A 236 -52.84 16.73 -12.87
C PRO A 236 -52.19 18.12 -13.03
N LYS A 237 -51.08 18.38 -12.40
CA LYS A 237 -50.29 19.62 -12.52
C LYS A 237 -49.20 19.57 -13.59
N GLY A 238 -49.19 18.51 -14.43
CA GLY A 238 -48.24 18.37 -15.53
C GLY A 238 -46.82 17.88 -15.11
N LYS A 239 -46.63 17.48 -13.84
CA LYS A 239 -45.36 16.86 -13.40
C LYS A 239 -45.34 15.39 -13.83
N GLU A 240 -44.27 14.95 -14.46
CA GLU A 240 -44.04 13.56 -14.80
C GLU A 240 -43.32 12.83 -13.65
N ILE A 241 -43.75 11.63 -13.40
CA ILE A 241 -43.16 10.70 -12.44
C ILE A 241 -42.93 9.38 -13.18
N ALA A 242 -41.71 8.99 -13.30
CA ALA A 242 -41.34 7.74 -13.99
C ALA A 242 -41.05 6.61 -12.97
N LEU A 243 -41.59 5.44 -13.26
CA LEU A 243 -41.11 4.18 -12.74
C LEU A 243 -40.28 3.55 -13.86
N ASP A 244 -39.00 3.63 -13.74
CA ASP A 244 -38.04 3.21 -14.76
C ASP A 244 -37.01 2.24 -14.22
N GLY A 245 -36.05 1.88 -15.05
CA GLY A 245 -34.99 0.94 -14.70
C GLY A 245 -34.21 1.31 -13.45
N SER A 246 -34.02 2.61 -13.18
CA SER A 246 -33.27 3.06 -12.00
C SER A 246 -33.96 2.64 -10.69
N THR A 247 -35.27 2.58 -10.70
CA THR A 247 -36.07 2.07 -9.58
C THR A 247 -36.21 0.54 -9.64
N LEU A 248 -36.50 -0.01 -10.81
CA LEU A 248 -36.76 -1.46 -10.96
C LEU A 248 -35.56 -2.33 -10.61
N ILE A 249 -34.33 -1.88 -10.85
CA ILE A 249 -33.11 -2.60 -10.49
C ILE A 249 -33.03 -2.87 -8.98
N THR A 250 -33.55 -1.97 -8.15
CA THR A 250 -33.56 -2.12 -6.69
C THR A 250 -34.53 -3.19 -6.19
N TRP A 251 -35.39 -3.73 -7.09
CA TRP A 251 -36.37 -4.75 -6.78
C TRP A 251 -35.91 -6.16 -7.18
N LEU A 252 -34.74 -6.29 -7.80
CA LEU A 252 -34.15 -7.58 -8.11
C LEU A 252 -33.77 -8.32 -6.83
N SER A 253 -33.99 -9.62 -6.83
CA SER A 253 -33.63 -10.53 -5.71
C SER A 253 -32.37 -11.30 -6.05
N LYS A 254 -31.36 -11.22 -5.15
CA LYS A 254 -30.13 -12.00 -5.24
C LYS A 254 -30.40 -13.41 -4.76
N GLN A 255 -29.95 -14.41 -5.53
CA GLN A 255 -30.06 -15.84 -5.23
C GLN A 255 -28.79 -16.36 -4.55
N ASP A 256 -28.86 -17.55 -3.97
CA ASP A 256 -27.73 -18.18 -3.27
C ASP A 256 -26.53 -18.48 -4.22
N ASP A 257 -26.79 -18.68 -5.50
CA ASP A 257 -25.75 -18.87 -6.53
C ASP A 257 -25.11 -17.57 -7.04
N GLY A 258 -25.50 -16.44 -6.46
CA GLY A 258 -25.01 -15.10 -6.85
C GLY A 258 -25.70 -14.51 -8.09
N SER A 259 -26.68 -15.21 -8.70
CA SER A 259 -27.49 -14.63 -9.76
C SER A 259 -28.54 -13.66 -9.20
N TYR A 260 -29.07 -12.82 -10.08
CA TYR A 260 -30.19 -11.92 -9.75
C TYR A 260 -31.40 -12.30 -10.60
N THR A 261 -32.58 -12.24 -10.03
CA THR A 261 -33.82 -12.57 -10.70
C THR A 261 -34.97 -11.64 -10.31
N LYS A 262 -35.98 -11.58 -11.17
CA LYS A 262 -37.25 -10.94 -10.86
C LYS A 262 -38.08 -11.90 -10.02
N ASP A 263 -38.24 -11.61 -8.73
CA ASP A 263 -39.24 -12.29 -7.89
C ASP A 263 -40.56 -11.54 -8.06
N GLU A 264 -41.58 -12.26 -8.61
CA GLU A 264 -42.88 -11.65 -8.90
C GLU A 264 -43.58 -11.14 -7.63
N SER A 265 -43.41 -11.80 -6.50
CA SER A 265 -44.04 -11.39 -5.25
C SER A 265 -43.41 -10.08 -4.73
N VAL A 266 -42.07 -9.98 -4.78
CA VAL A 266 -41.33 -8.78 -4.41
C VAL A 266 -41.70 -7.63 -5.34
N PHE A 267 -41.71 -7.85 -6.65
CA PHE A 267 -42.11 -6.81 -7.62
C PHE A 267 -43.52 -6.32 -7.39
N LYS A 268 -44.47 -7.22 -7.13
CA LYS A 268 -45.86 -6.85 -6.83
C LYS A 268 -45.97 -6.03 -5.54
N GLU A 269 -45.28 -6.45 -4.50
CA GLU A 269 -45.22 -5.69 -3.23
C GLU A 269 -44.67 -4.30 -3.43
N LYS A 270 -43.47 -4.18 -4.06
CA LYS A 270 -42.82 -2.92 -4.31
C LYS A 270 -43.62 -1.98 -5.22
N LEU A 271 -44.22 -2.54 -6.29
CA LEU A 271 -45.12 -1.79 -7.16
C LEU A 271 -46.35 -1.26 -6.39
N THR A 272 -46.94 -2.12 -5.56
CA THR A 272 -48.07 -1.70 -4.71
C THR A 272 -47.70 -0.58 -3.75
N ALA A 273 -46.51 -0.66 -3.15
CA ALA A 273 -45.98 0.39 -2.26
C ALA A 273 -45.76 1.70 -3.01
N PHE A 274 -45.12 1.63 -4.21
CA PHE A 274 -44.90 2.80 -5.08
C PHE A 274 -46.21 3.49 -5.47
N VAL A 275 -47.21 2.70 -5.89
CA VAL A 275 -48.54 3.27 -6.25
C VAL A 275 -49.24 3.86 -5.03
N LYS A 276 -49.15 3.24 -3.85
CA LYS A 276 -49.73 3.81 -2.62
C LYS A 276 -49.07 5.12 -2.24
N GLU A 277 -47.75 5.23 -2.40
CA GLU A 277 -47.02 6.46 -2.15
C GLU A 277 -47.48 7.58 -3.10
N LEU A 278 -47.58 7.28 -4.42
CA LEU A 278 -48.14 8.22 -5.40
C LEU A 278 -49.57 8.64 -5.04
N ALA A 279 -50.40 7.67 -4.68
CA ALA A 279 -51.78 7.97 -4.28
C ALA A 279 -51.84 8.93 -3.07
N SER A 280 -50.97 8.68 -2.07
CA SER A 280 -50.89 9.55 -0.87
C SER A 280 -50.49 10.99 -1.17
N GLN A 281 -49.65 11.19 -2.20
CA GLN A 281 -49.11 12.49 -2.58
C GLN A 281 -50.05 13.25 -3.52
N TYR A 282 -50.81 12.56 -4.39
CA TYR A 282 -51.58 13.17 -5.49
C TYR A 282 -53.08 12.89 -5.44
N ASN A 283 -53.56 12.03 -4.54
CA ASN A 283 -54.97 11.79 -4.36
C ASN A 283 -55.59 13.02 -3.63
N SER A 284 -56.52 13.65 -4.28
CA SER A 284 -57.22 14.82 -3.74
C SER A 284 -58.64 14.53 -3.28
N ILE A 285 -59.03 13.26 -3.19
CA ILE A 285 -60.35 12.91 -2.68
C ILE A 285 -60.50 13.40 -1.24
N GLY A 286 -61.52 14.22 -1.00
CA GLY A 286 -61.78 14.81 0.32
C GLY A 286 -60.96 16.07 0.63
N ALA A 287 -60.08 16.54 -0.32
CA ALA A 287 -59.39 17.80 -0.12
C ALA A 287 -60.35 18.96 -0.35
N THR A 288 -60.31 19.96 0.53
CA THR A 288 -61.07 21.22 0.38
C THR A 288 -60.35 22.09 -0.63
N ARG A 289 -61.07 22.56 -1.64
CA ARG A 289 -60.57 23.52 -2.64
C ARG A 289 -61.33 24.81 -2.58
N THR A 290 -60.62 25.92 -2.67
CA THR A 290 -61.23 27.25 -2.75
C THR A 290 -61.51 27.60 -4.22
N PHE A 291 -62.74 27.85 -4.53
CA PHE A 291 -63.18 28.27 -5.86
C PHE A 291 -63.63 29.74 -5.81
N THR A 292 -63.10 30.55 -6.71
CA THR A 292 -63.51 31.94 -6.84
C THR A 292 -64.48 32.10 -8.01
N ASP A 293 -65.69 32.40 -7.70
CA ASP A 293 -66.68 32.73 -8.74
C ASP A 293 -66.30 34.08 -9.41
N LYS A 294 -66.10 34.08 -10.72
CA LYS A 294 -65.72 35.26 -11.49
C LYS A 294 -66.87 36.27 -11.68
N VAL A 295 -68.10 35.83 -11.48
CA VAL A 295 -69.26 36.66 -11.64
C VAL A 295 -69.59 37.40 -10.35
N THR A 296 -69.60 36.73 -9.25
CA THR A 296 -69.97 37.28 -7.91
C THR A 296 -68.79 37.74 -7.09
N GLN A 297 -67.54 37.37 -7.49
CA GLN A 297 -66.29 37.48 -6.71
C GLN A 297 -66.40 36.83 -5.33
N SER A 298 -67.38 35.91 -5.17
CA SER A 298 -67.52 35.12 -3.93
C SER A 298 -66.51 33.94 -3.92
N VAL A 299 -66.06 33.52 -2.74
CA VAL A 299 -65.19 32.38 -2.55
C VAL A 299 -66.05 31.26 -1.98
N GLU A 300 -66.16 30.15 -2.73
CA GLU A 300 -66.85 28.95 -2.27
C GLU A 300 -65.85 27.82 -2.04
N GLU A 301 -66.00 27.07 -0.93
CA GLU A 301 -65.25 25.89 -0.65
C GLU A 301 -66.02 24.66 -1.18
N LEU A 302 -65.45 23.94 -2.15
CA LEU A 302 -66.02 22.71 -2.69
C LEU A 302 -65.11 21.53 -2.34
N MET A 303 -65.71 20.44 -1.90
CA MET A 303 -64.99 19.16 -1.76
C MET A 303 -64.82 18.50 -3.14
N ASP A 304 -63.59 18.15 -3.48
CA ASP A 304 -63.26 17.48 -4.74
C ASP A 304 -63.65 15.99 -4.63
N LEU A 305 -64.64 15.58 -5.44
CA LEU A 305 -65.27 14.27 -5.33
C LEU A 305 -64.67 13.21 -6.27
N GLU A 306 -63.84 13.57 -7.26
CA GLU A 306 -63.38 12.56 -8.22
C GLU A 306 -61.95 12.78 -8.72
N PHE A 307 -60.98 12.14 -8.11
CA PHE A 307 -59.80 11.62 -8.80
C PHE A 307 -59.33 10.32 -8.12
N LEU A 308 -59.94 9.24 -8.54
CA LEU A 308 -59.49 7.90 -8.13
C LEU A 308 -58.41 7.41 -9.11
N LEU A 309 -57.19 7.18 -8.62
CA LEU A 309 -56.16 6.51 -9.39
C LEU A 309 -56.56 5.03 -9.47
N ILE A 310 -57.28 4.64 -10.52
CA ILE A 310 -57.62 3.25 -10.77
C ILE A 310 -56.46 2.63 -11.52
N VAL A 311 -55.64 1.85 -10.78
CA VAL A 311 -54.68 0.93 -11.40
C VAL A 311 -55.42 -0.39 -11.62
N LYS A 312 -55.67 -0.73 -12.87
CA LYS A 312 -56.16 -2.05 -13.30
C LYS A 312 -54.99 -2.99 -13.50
#